data_09acbc383f724cae4380970723b09ba1
#
_entry.id   09acbc383f724cae4380970723b09ba1
#
_cell.length_a   1.000
_cell.length_b   1.000
_cell.length_c   1.000
_cell.angle_alpha   90.00
_cell.angle_beta   90.00
_cell.angle_gamma   90.00
#
_symmetry.space_group_name_H-M   'P 1'
#
loop_
_entity.id
_entity.type
_entity.pdbx_description
1 polymer ?
#
loop_
_entity_poly.entity_id
_entity_poly.type
_entity_poly.pdbx_seq_one_letter_code
_entity_poly.pdbx_strand_id
1 'polypeptide(L)'
;MGPNDAATQITLSELLRKLDEMHGSDLHITTGSAPQIRVDGHLRPLEGFRLLTSADTKQLAYSVLTDAQKHRFEENLELDFSFGVKGLSRFRANLFNQRGAVGCVFRAIPYEIKAFEDLGLPDVVKKLCEKPRGLILVTGPTGSGKSTTLAAMVDKINRDRHEHILTIEDPIEFLHNHKSCLVNQREVNADTHGFAAALRTALRQDPDVVLVGEMRDLETIESALRIAETGHLTLATLHTNSAASTINRIIDVFPSDQQSQIRAQLSLVLEGIMCQALLPRAEKTGRAMALEIMIPNGAIRNLIREDKVHQIYSMMQTGQDKYGMQTFNQALATLYHKRQITLDTAMQRSSNTDELKELIDRGSGLNTNNGNKQHPSPYAQGRPIGTRPSVNK
;
A
#
# COMPACT_ATOMS: atom_id res chain seq x y z
N MET A 1 -47.44 -8.52 37.54
CA MET A 1 -47.34 -7.62 36.38
C MET A 1 -46.21 -6.65 36.68
N GLY A 2 -45.02 -6.96 36.19
CA GLY A 2 -43.84 -6.09 36.31
C GLY A 2 -43.78 -5.11 35.12
N PRO A 3 -43.06 -3.98 35.24
CA PRO A 3 -43.13 -2.92 34.26
C PRO A 3 -42.47 -3.29 32.93
N ASN A 4 -43.07 -2.79 31.87
CA ASN A 4 -42.67 -2.84 30.48
C ASN A 4 -41.16 -2.95 30.25
N ASP A 5 -40.66 -4.15 29.95
CA ASP A 5 -39.50 -4.36 29.13
C ASP A 5 -39.89 -4.10 27.65
N ALA A 6 -40.07 -2.85 27.28
CA ALA A 6 -39.90 -2.44 25.90
C ALA A 6 -38.43 -2.66 25.59
N ALA A 7 -38.06 -3.87 25.18
CA ALA A 7 -36.72 -4.19 24.72
C ALA A 7 -36.37 -3.19 23.62
N THR A 8 -35.54 -2.21 23.93
CA THR A 8 -35.08 -1.22 22.97
C THR A 8 -34.53 -1.99 21.77
N GLN A 9 -35.15 -1.80 20.63
CA GLN A 9 -34.81 -2.53 19.41
C GLN A 9 -33.39 -2.15 19.01
N ILE A 10 -32.47 -3.11 19.12
CA ILE A 10 -31.05 -2.89 18.73
C ILE A 10 -31.02 -2.61 17.25
N THR A 11 -30.40 -1.49 16.85
CA THR A 11 -30.24 -1.12 15.44
C THR A 11 -28.77 -1.21 15.01
N LEU A 12 -28.54 -1.60 13.77
CA LEU A 12 -27.18 -1.65 13.23
C LEU A 12 -26.52 -0.27 13.23
N SER A 13 -27.26 0.78 12.95
CA SER A 13 -26.75 2.16 12.97
C SER A 13 -26.20 2.58 14.34
N GLU A 14 -26.86 2.15 15.44
CA GLU A 14 -26.37 2.39 16.80
C GLU A 14 -25.07 1.63 17.06
N LEU A 15 -25.00 0.36 16.67
CA LEU A 15 -23.80 -0.46 16.84
C LEU A 15 -22.60 0.08 16.05
N LEU A 16 -22.84 0.56 14.81
CA LEU A 16 -21.79 1.17 13.98
C LEU A 16 -21.29 2.52 14.55
N ARG A 17 -22.18 3.30 15.20
CA ARG A 17 -21.75 4.50 15.93
C ARG A 17 -20.87 4.14 17.13
N LYS A 18 -21.22 3.09 17.87
CA LYS A 18 -20.38 2.59 18.98
C LYS A 18 -19.03 2.12 18.50
N LEU A 19 -18.95 1.47 17.33
CA LEU A 19 -17.69 1.09 16.70
C LEU A 19 -16.81 2.31 16.45
N ASP A 20 -17.37 3.40 15.91
CA ASP A 20 -16.66 4.64 15.62
C ASP A 20 -16.24 5.37 16.92
N GLU A 21 -17.16 5.54 17.88
CA GLU A 21 -16.89 6.17 19.19
C GLU A 21 -15.76 5.47 19.97
N MET A 22 -15.66 4.14 19.84
CA MET A 22 -14.63 3.35 20.49
C MET A 22 -13.34 3.23 19.67
N HIS A 23 -13.26 3.88 18.50
CA HIS A 23 -12.16 3.73 17.54
C HIS A 23 -11.86 2.26 17.22
N GLY A 24 -12.91 1.44 17.15
CA GLY A 24 -12.81 0.02 16.86
C GLY A 24 -12.58 -0.24 15.37
N SER A 25 -11.95 -1.37 15.07
CA SER A 25 -11.70 -1.78 13.68
C SER A 25 -12.84 -2.62 13.10
N ASP A 26 -13.42 -3.50 13.90
CA ASP A 26 -14.44 -4.45 13.43
C ASP A 26 -15.57 -4.58 14.46
N LEU A 27 -16.82 -4.67 13.98
CA LEU A 27 -18.02 -5.03 14.75
C LEU A 27 -18.40 -6.46 14.38
N HIS A 28 -18.50 -7.33 15.37
CA HIS A 28 -18.91 -8.72 15.24
C HIS A 28 -20.32 -8.92 15.79
N ILE A 29 -21.20 -9.50 14.99
CA ILE A 29 -22.58 -9.81 15.32
C ILE A 29 -22.79 -11.32 15.11
N THR A 30 -23.07 -12.03 16.20
CA THR A 30 -23.33 -13.47 16.18
C THR A 30 -24.39 -13.87 17.21
N THR A 31 -25.12 -14.94 16.94
CA THR A 31 -26.15 -15.46 17.84
C THR A 31 -25.54 -16.00 19.13
N GLY A 32 -26.19 -15.72 20.28
CA GLY A 32 -25.74 -16.18 21.58
C GLY A 32 -24.64 -15.35 22.22
N SER A 33 -24.25 -14.24 21.61
CA SER A 33 -23.32 -13.26 22.16
C SER A 33 -23.91 -11.86 22.15
N ALA A 34 -23.49 -10.98 23.05
CA ALA A 34 -23.68 -9.55 22.85
C ALA A 34 -22.86 -9.10 21.64
N PRO A 35 -23.23 -7.99 20.95
CA PRO A 35 -22.38 -7.41 19.91
C PRO A 35 -20.98 -7.17 20.44
N GLN A 36 -19.95 -7.48 19.66
CA GLN A 36 -18.54 -7.29 20.08
C GLN A 36 -17.80 -6.37 19.13
N ILE A 37 -16.96 -5.51 19.67
CA ILE A 37 -16.08 -4.61 18.91
C ILE A 37 -14.64 -5.01 19.12
N ARG A 38 -13.84 -5.00 18.03
CA ARG A 38 -12.39 -5.16 18.10
C ARG A 38 -11.74 -3.81 18.29
N VAL A 39 -11.11 -3.63 19.46
CA VAL A 39 -10.34 -2.45 19.83
C VAL A 39 -8.91 -2.88 20.14
N ASP A 40 -7.92 -2.25 19.53
CA ASP A 40 -6.48 -2.58 19.69
C ASP A 40 -6.17 -4.08 19.50
N GLY A 41 -6.85 -4.73 18.55
CA GLY A 41 -6.70 -6.15 18.24
C GLY A 41 -7.50 -7.11 19.12
N HIS A 42 -8.14 -6.64 20.21
CA HIS A 42 -8.90 -7.46 21.16
C HIS A 42 -10.39 -7.29 20.98
N LEU A 43 -11.16 -8.40 20.94
CA LEU A 43 -12.61 -8.37 20.96
C LEU A 43 -13.11 -8.03 22.37
N ARG A 44 -14.05 -7.06 22.45
CA ARG A 44 -14.71 -6.62 23.67
C ARG A 44 -16.22 -6.61 23.47
N PRO A 45 -17.01 -7.24 24.35
CA PRO A 45 -18.46 -7.14 24.27
C PRO A 45 -18.91 -5.70 24.55
N LEU A 46 -19.94 -5.25 23.84
CA LEU A 46 -20.56 -3.96 24.12
C LEU A 46 -21.40 -4.08 25.40
N GLU A 47 -21.05 -3.25 26.38
CA GLU A 47 -21.80 -3.17 27.63
C GLU A 47 -23.20 -2.59 27.41
N GLY A 48 -24.17 -3.08 28.19
CA GLY A 48 -25.57 -2.67 28.08
C GLY A 48 -26.38 -3.34 26.98
N PHE A 49 -25.76 -4.20 26.16
CA PHE A 49 -26.45 -4.97 25.13
C PHE A 49 -26.70 -6.42 25.59
N ARG A 50 -27.90 -6.93 25.34
CA ARG A 50 -28.23 -8.32 25.59
C ARG A 50 -27.61 -9.30 24.61
N LEU A 51 -27.62 -10.58 24.91
CA LEU A 51 -27.28 -11.63 23.96
C LEU A 51 -28.24 -11.61 22.77
N LEU A 52 -27.69 -11.65 21.55
CA LEU A 52 -28.46 -11.62 20.32
C LEU A 52 -29.08 -12.99 20.02
N THR A 53 -30.35 -12.99 19.61
CA THR A 53 -31.06 -14.15 19.06
C THR A 53 -30.76 -14.29 17.55
N SER A 54 -31.13 -15.43 16.96
CA SER A 54 -31.05 -15.63 15.51
C SER A 54 -31.92 -14.65 14.71
N ALA A 55 -33.05 -14.24 15.30
CA ALA A 55 -33.89 -13.21 14.70
C ALA A 55 -33.25 -11.84 14.70
N ASP A 56 -32.58 -11.47 15.80
CA ASP A 56 -31.84 -10.20 15.90
C ASP A 56 -30.68 -10.13 14.88
N THR A 57 -29.86 -11.17 14.80
CA THR A 57 -28.72 -11.19 13.89
C THR A 57 -29.16 -11.11 12.43
N LYS A 58 -30.22 -11.83 12.06
CA LYS A 58 -30.83 -11.76 10.72
C LYS A 58 -31.36 -10.35 10.43
N GLN A 59 -32.15 -9.77 11.36
CA GLN A 59 -32.69 -8.42 11.20
C GLN A 59 -31.58 -7.35 11.03
N LEU A 60 -30.55 -7.39 11.88
CA LEU A 60 -29.44 -6.47 11.81
C LEU A 60 -28.69 -6.60 10.47
N ALA A 61 -28.35 -7.81 10.04
CA ALA A 61 -27.70 -8.07 8.78
C ALA A 61 -28.54 -7.60 7.58
N TYR A 62 -29.84 -7.94 7.55
CA TYR A 62 -30.73 -7.62 6.43
C TYR A 62 -31.10 -6.13 6.34
N SER A 63 -30.89 -5.35 7.41
CA SER A 63 -31.20 -3.92 7.45
C SER A 63 -30.39 -3.06 6.47
N VAL A 64 -29.25 -3.57 5.99
CA VAL A 64 -28.35 -2.87 5.06
C VAL A 64 -28.25 -3.52 3.69
N LEU A 65 -28.98 -4.61 3.45
CA LEU A 65 -28.98 -5.30 2.17
C LEU A 65 -30.06 -4.75 1.22
N THR A 66 -29.67 -4.58 -0.04
CA THR A 66 -30.64 -4.47 -1.15
C THR A 66 -31.32 -5.80 -1.39
N ASP A 67 -32.45 -5.79 -2.10
CA ASP A 67 -33.18 -7.05 -2.39
C ASP A 67 -32.36 -8.01 -3.24
N ALA A 68 -31.57 -7.51 -4.19
CA ALA A 68 -30.63 -8.32 -4.97
C ALA A 68 -29.54 -8.97 -4.10
N GLN A 69 -29.02 -8.24 -3.10
CA GLN A 69 -28.05 -8.77 -2.15
C GLN A 69 -28.65 -9.83 -1.21
N LYS A 70 -29.91 -9.66 -0.80
CA LYS A 70 -30.61 -10.68 0.00
C LYS A 70 -30.75 -11.99 -0.79
N HIS A 71 -31.23 -11.95 -2.04
CA HIS A 71 -31.30 -13.12 -2.90
C HIS A 71 -29.93 -13.80 -3.08
N ARG A 72 -28.91 -13.03 -3.38
CA ARG A 72 -27.56 -13.56 -3.54
C ARG A 72 -27.02 -14.20 -2.25
N PHE A 73 -27.31 -13.62 -1.09
CA PHE A 73 -26.93 -14.21 0.21
C PHE A 73 -27.71 -15.50 0.49
N GLU A 74 -29.01 -15.55 0.20
CA GLU A 74 -29.84 -16.73 0.40
C GLU A 74 -29.44 -17.92 -0.49
N GLU A 75 -28.92 -17.62 -1.71
CA GLU A 75 -28.39 -18.63 -2.64
C GLU A 75 -27.01 -19.13 -2.24
N ASN A 76 -26.08 -18.22 -1.91
CA ASN A 76 -24.68 -18.56 -1.71
C ASN A 76 -24.30 -18.81 -0.25
N LEU A 77 -25.17 -18.47 0.71
CA LEU A 77 -25.00 -18.58 2.17
C LEU A 77 -23.90 -17.68 2.75
N GLU A 78 -23.25 -16.89 1.91
CA GLU A 78 -22.23 -15.91 2.27
C GLU A 78 -22.28 -14.71 1.31
N LEU A 79 -21.90 -13.52 1.79
CA LEU A 79 -21.91 -12.31 1.00
C LEU A 79 -20.87 -11.31 1.52
N ASP A 80 -19.96 -10.88 0.64
CA ASP A 80 -19.11 -9.70 0.83
C ASP A 80 -19.69 -8.50 0.08
N PHE A 81 -19.76 -7.35 0.75
CA PHE A 81 -20.19 -6.09 0.15
C PHE A 81 -19.69 -4.91 0.97
N SER A 82 -19.82 -3.70 0.43
CA SER A 82 -19.56 -2.48 1.18
C SER A 82 -20.76 -1.52 1.13
N PHE A 83 -20.91 -0.68 2.14
CA PHE A 83 -21.95 0.34 2.20
C PHE A 83 -21.49 1.56 3.00
N GLY A 84 -22.08 2.72 2.68
CA GLY A 84 -21.81 3.97 3.41
C GLY A 84 -22.94 4.30 4.38
N VAL A 85 -22.59 4.79 5.57
CA VAL A 85 -23.54 5.40 6.51
C VAL A 85 -23.28 6.89 6.54
N LYS A 86 -24.26 7.68 6.09
CA LYS A 86 -24.13 9.13 5.99
C LYS A 86 -23.76 9.75 7.35
N GLY A 87 -22.68 10.53 7.38
CA GLY A 87 -22.21 11.20 8.58
C GLY A 87 -21.45 10.30 9.56
N LEU A 88 -21.12 9.07 9.18
CA LEU A 88 -20.38 8.14 10.03
C LEU A 88 -19.13 7.60 9.30
N SER A 89 -19.28 6.57 8.45
CA SER A 89 -18.18 5.95 7.74
C SER A 89 -18.66 5.08 6.58
N ARG A 90 -17.74 4.54 5.78
CA ARG A 90 -17.98 3.40 4.90
C ARG A 90 -17.57 2.13 5.64
N PHE A 91 -18.30 1.05 5.40
CA PHE A 91 -18.09 -0.24 6.05
C PHE A 91 -17.97 -1.34 5.01
N ARG A 92 -17.00 -2.22 5.17
CA ARG A 92 -16.96 -3.51 4.50
C ARG A 92 -17.69 -4.50 5.38
N ALA A 93 -18.63 -5.24 4.81
CA ALA A 93 -19.43 -6.24 5.49
C ALA A 93 -19.17 -7.62 4.91
N ASN A 94 -19.03 -8.60 5.78
CA ASN A 94 -19.09 -10.02 5.44
C ASN A 94 -20.24 -10.66 6.20
N LEU A 95 -21.20 -11.22 5.47
CA LEU A 95 -22.31 -12.00 6.01
C LEU A 95 -22.06 -13.47 5.73
N PHE A 96 -22.39 -14.32 6.68
CA PHE A 96 -22.23 -15.77 6.57
C PHE A 96 -23.27 -16.51 7.43
N ASN A 97 -23.57 -17.75 7.06
CA ASN A 97 -24.39 -18.62 7.87
C ASN A 97 -23.52 -19.50 8.78
N GLN A 98 -23.93 -19.62 10.04
CA GLN A 98 -23.31 -20.52 11.00
C GLN A 98 -24.35 -21.19 11.90
N ARG A 99 -24.37 -22.52 12.00
CA ARG A 99 -25.31 -23.30 12.83
C ARG A 99 -26.76 -22.91 12.61
N GLY A 100 -27.16 -22.65 11.36
CA GLY A 100 -28.52 -22.26 11.00
C GLY A 100 -28.92 -20.82 11.34
N ALA A 101 -27.96 -19.97 11.74
CA ALA A 101 -28.19 -18.55 12.02
C ALA A 101 -27.25 -17.66 11.22
N VAL A 102 -27.69 -16.44 10.94
CA VAL A 102 -26.85 -15.42 10.26
C VAL A 102 -25.85 -14.83 11.23
N GLY A 103 -24.60 -14.78 10.84
CA GLY A 103 -23.56 -13.98 11.47
C GLY A 103 -23.04 -12.91 10.53
N CYS A 104 -22.51 -11.81 11.06
CA CYS A 104 -21.87 -10.78 10.24
C CYS A 104 -20.74 -10.05 10.95
N VAL A 105 -19.80 -9.58 10.14
CA VAL A 105 -18.68 -8.74 10.59
C VAL A 105 -18.68 -7.49 9.73
N PHE A 106 -18.60 -6.33 10.39
CA PHE A 106 -18.49 -5.03 9.73
C PHE A 106 -17.14 -4.41 10.08
N ARG A 107 -16.34 -4.11 9.08
CA ARG A 107 -15.05 -3.39 9.23
C ARG A 107 -15.23 -1.94 8.86
N ALA A 108 -14.82 -1.03 9.75
CA ALA A 108 -14.81 0.39 9.46
C ALA A 108 -13.68 0.71 8.45
N ILE A 109 -14.03 1.47 7.42
CA ILE A 109 -13.10 1.99 6.41
C ILE A 109 -12.81 3.45 6.78
N PRO A 110 -11.55 3.81 7.09
CA PRO A 110 -11.22 5.17 7.51
C PRO A 110 -11.50 6.18 6.40
N TYR A 111 -12.07 7.33 6.76
CA TYR A 111 -12.20 8.48 5.86
C TYR A 111 -10.91 9.29 5.77
N GLU A 112 -10.11 9.26 6.82
CA GLU A 112 -8.91 10.08 6.92
C GLU A 112 -7.75 9.46 6.14
N ILE A 113 -7.30 10.16 5.13
CA ILE A 113 -6.11 9.81 4.37
C ILE A 113 -4.92 10.49 5.03
N LYS A 114 -3.97 9.68 5.52
CA LYS A 114 -2.74 10.17 6.16
C LYS A 114 -1.87 10.92 5.16
N ALA A 115 -1.25 12.00 5.60
CA ALA A 115 -0.31 12.75 4.78
C ALA A 115 1.00 11.95 4.55
N PHE A 116 1.77 12.33 3.54
CA PHE A 116 3.06 11.70 3.23
C PHE A 116 4.03 11.72 4.42
N GLU A 117 4.04 12.84 5.12
CA GLU A 117 4.89 13.10 6.28
C GLU A 117 4.57 12.16 7.43
N ASP A 118 3.29 11.92 7.69
CA ASP A 118 2.80 11.03 8.75
C ASP A 118 3.14 9.56 8.45
N LEU A 119 3.19 9.20 7.17
CA LEU A 119 3.57 7.86 6.72
C LEU A 119 5.10 7.66 6.68
N GLY A 120 5.89 8.73 6.75
CA GLY A 120 7.34 8.69 6.59
C GLY A 120 7.79 8.29 5.18
N LEU A 121 6.99 8.62 4.16
CA LEU A 121 7.30 8.34 2.76
C LEU A 121 8.44 9.26 2.27
N PRO A 122 9.50 8.71 1.63
CA PRO A 122 10.60 9.51 1.09
C PRO A 122 10.15 10.43 -0.06
N ASP A 123 10.90 11.53 -0.28
CA ASP A 123 10.57 12.52 -1.33
C ASP A 123 10.53 11.94 -2.75
N VAL A 124 11.25 10.85 -3.01
CA VAL A 124 11.18 10.16 -4.31
C VAL A 124 9.76 9.67 -4.62
N VAL A 125 8.96 9.32 -3.62
CA VAL A 125 7.55 8.93 -3.82
C VAL A 125 6.72 10.13 -4.26
N LYS A 126 6.99 11.34 -3.74
CA LYS A 126 6.36 12.58 -4.22
C LYS A 126 6.66 12.81 -5.70
N LYS A 127 7.93 12.63 -6.10
CA LYS A 127 8.36 12.75 -7.51
C LYS A 127 7.71 11.71 -8.42
N LEU A 128 7.43 10.51 -7.91
CA LEU A 128 6.67 9.51 -8.67
C LEU A 128 5.22 9.97 -8.93
N CYS A 129 4.57 10.66 -7.97
CA CYS A 129 3.25 11.24 -8.16
C CYS A 129 3.21 12.38 -9.20
N GLU A 130 4.37 12.97 -9.52
CA GLU A 130 4.50 14.05 -10.52
C GLU A 130 4.69 13.51 -11.96
N LYS A 131 4.86 12.20 -12.12
CA LYS A 131 5.02 11.57 -13.44
C LYS A 131 3.74 11.72 -14.27
N PRO A 132 3.84 12.15 -15.54
CA PRO A 132 2.66 12.31 -16.39
C PRO A 132 2.06 10.96 -16.82
N ARG A 133 2.87 9.92 -16.88
CA ARG A 133 2.49 8.58 -17.38
C ARG A 133 3.44 7.50 -16.87
N GLY A 134 3.06 6.26 -17.07
CA GLY A 134 3.86 5.08 -16.74
C GLY A 134 3.26 4.24 -15.63
N LEU A 135 3.92 3.18 -15.23
CA LEU A 135 3.47 2.23 -14.23
C LEU A 135 4.24 2.39 -12.93
N ILE A 136 3.54 2.59 -11.84
CA ILE A 136 4.09 2.63 -10.48
C ILE A 136 3.45 1.49 -9.69
N LEU A 137 4.28 0.69 -9.02
CA LEU A 137 3.86 -0.49 -8.29
C LEU A 137 4.13 -0.32 -6.79
N VAL A 138 3.10 -0.57 -5.97
CA VAL A 138 3.23 -0.68 -4.51
C VAL A 138 2.97 -2.12 -4.12
N THR A 139 3.99 -2.80 -3.61
CA THR A 139 3.93 -4.24 -3.35
C THR A 139 4.23 -4.57 -1.89
N GLY A 140 4.00 -5.81 -1.50
CA GLY A 140 4.20 -6.30 -0.15
C GLY A 140 3.08 -7.24 0.32
N PRO A 141 3.25 -7.93 1.43
CA PRO A 141 2.25 -8.86 1.95
C PRO A 141 0.96 -8.13 2.37
N THR A 142 -0.10 -8.91 2.61
CA THR A 142 -1.34 -8.36 3.18
C THR A 142 -1.05 -7.68 4.51
N GLY A 143 -1.64 -6.51 4.72
CA GLY A 143 -1.44 -5.71 5.93
C GLY A 143 -0.13 -4.91 5.97
N SER A 144 0.65 -4.86 4.88
CA SER A 144 1.87 -4.03 4.79
C SER A 144 1.61 -2.53 4.60
N GLY A 145 0.35 -2.12 4.43
CA GLY A 145 -0.04 -0.71 4.29
C GLY A 145 -0.07 -0.20 2.84
N LYS A 146 -0.11 -1.09 1.82
CA LYS A 146 -0.16 -0.71 0.40
C LYS A 146 -1.29 0.27 0.08
N SER A 147 -2.51 -0.05 0.50
CA SER A 147 -3.69 0.79 0.26
C SER A 147 -3.55 2.16 0.90
N THR A 148 -2.96 2.24 2.11
CA THR A 148 -2.70 3.52 2.79
C THR A 148 -1.70 4.38 2.02
N THR A 149 -0.62 3.77 1.50
CA THR A 149 0.38 4.46 0.68
C THR A 149 -0.23 4.93 -0.64
N LEU A 150 -0.99 4.07 -1.32
CA LEU A 150 -1.68 4.44 -2.57
C LEU A 150 -2.72 5.54 -2.33
N ALA A 151 -3.48 5.48 -1.25
CA ALA A 151 -4.43 6.53 -0.90
C ALA A 151 -3.73 7.88 -0.71
N ALA A 152 -2.58 7.92 -0.03
CA ALA A 152 -1.78 9.14 0.11
C ALA A 152 -1.26 9.64 -1.24
N MET A 153 -0.81 8.74 -2.14
CA MET A 153 -0.36 9.10 -3.49
C MET A 153 -1.50 9.67 -4.33
N VAL A 154 -2.67 9.01 -4.34
CA VAL A 154 -3.88 9.48 -5.03
C VAL A 154 -4.32 10.83 -4.45
N ASP A 155 -4.31 10.99 -3.13
CA ASP A 155 -4.70 12.24 -2.48
C ASP A 155 -3.75 13.41 -2.83
N LYS A 156 -2.44 13.14 -2.94
CA LYS A 156 -1.47 14.12 -3.42
C LYS A 156 -1.77 14.53 -4.87
N ILE A 157 -1.95 13.56 -5.76
CA ILE A 157 -2.31 13.84 -7.16
C ILE A 157 -3.60 14.63 -7.24
N ASN A 158 -4.63 14.24 -6.47
CA ASN A 158 -5.93 14.89 -6.40
C ASN A 158 -5.87 16.35 -5.91
N ARG A 159 -4.87 16.69 -5.07
CA ARG A 159 -4.65 18.07 -4.62
C ARG A 159 -3.86 18.92 -5.61
N ASP A 160 -2.86 18.32 -6.25
CA ASP A 160 -1.82 19.05 -6.97
C ASP A 160 -2.10 19.17 -8.47
N ARG A 161 -2.96 18.30 -9.05
CA ARG A 161 -3.26 18.25 -10.48
C ARG A 161 -4.72 18.60 -10.76
N HIS A 162 -5.04 18.86 -12.04
CA HIS A 162 -6.38 19.12 -12.55
C HIS A 162 -6.71 18.07 -13.60
N GLU A 163 -6.91 16.84 -13.17
CA GLU A 163 -6.97 15.64 -13.99
C GLU A 163 -8.14 14.73 -13.58
N HIS A 164 -8.40 13.68 -14.36
CA HIS A 164 -9.37 12.66 -14.04
C HIS A 164 -8.68 11.44 -13.46
N ILE A 165 -8.98 11.09 -12.21
CA ILE A 165 -8.50 9.89 -11.51
C ILE A 165 -9.61 8.84 -11.54
N LEU A 166 -9.32 7.67 -12.11
CA LEU A 166 -10.20 6.51 -12.09
C LEU A 166 -9.60 5.43 -11.20
N THR A 167 -10.33 4.94 -10.20
CA THR A 167 -9.91 3.78 -9.43
C THR A 167 -10.80 2.57 -9.69
N ILE A 168 -10.21 1.36 -9.67
CA ILE A 168 -10.90 0.08 -9.76
C ILE A 168 -10.38 -0.77 -8.61
N GLU A 169 -11.24 -1.10 -7.64
CA GLU A 169 -10.86 -1.66 -6.35
C GLU A 169 -11.78 -2.83 -5.94
N ASP A 170 -11.29 -3.74 -5.08
CA ASP A 170 -12.05 -4.89 -4.58
C ASP A 170 -11.72 -5.16 -3.09
N PRO A 171 -12.45 -4.52 -2.17
CA PRO A 171 -13.32 -3.34 -2.32
C PRO A 171 -12.55 -2.02 -2.28
N ILE A 172 -13.28 -0.87 -2.34
CA ILE A 172 -12.72 0.45 -2.07
C ILE A 172 -12.24 0.53 -0.61
N GLU A 173 -10.94 0.82 -0.43
CA GLU A 173 -10.28 0.90 0.89
C GLU A 173 -10.27 2.32 1.48
N PHE A 174 -10.30 3.36 0.64
CA PHE A 174 -10.34 4.78 1.03
C PHE A 174 -11.24 5.57 0.09
N LEU A 175 -12.03 6.48 0.64
CA LEU A 175 -12.85 7.37 -0.17
C LEU A 175 -12.10 8.65 -0.49
N HIS A 176 -12.06 9.00 -1.76
CA HIS A 176 -11.45 10.22 -2.26
C HIS A 176 -12.54 11.21 -2.68
N ASN A 177 -12.64 12.32 -1.97
CA ASN A 177 -13.46 13.43 -2.43
C ASN A 177 -12.81 14.12 -3.64
N HIS A 178 -13.61 14.71 -4.53
CA HIS A 178 -13.08 15.59 -5.55
C HIS A 178 -12.38 16.78 -4.89
N LYS A 179 -11.15 17.08 -5.31
CA LYS A 179 -10.39 18.26 -4.89
C LYS A 179 -10.08 19.09 -6.13
N SER A 180 -8.84 19.10 -6.60
CA SER A 180 -8.47 19.68 -7.89
C SER A 180 -8.76 18.73 -9.06
N CYS A 181 -8.76 17.42 -8.81
CA CYS A 181 -9.10 16.40 -9.77
C CYS A 181 -10.56 15.95 -9.67
N LEU A 182 -11.10 15.43 -10.79
CA LEU A 182 -12.29 14.59 -10.78
C LEU A 182 -11.86 13.18 -10.36
N VAL A 183 -12.53 12.56 -9.37
CA VAL A 183 -12.21 11.20 -8.93
C VAL A 183 -13.42 10.31 -9.08
N ASN A 184 -13.30 9.26 -9.87
CA ASN A 184 -14.30 8.20 -10.01
C ASN A 184 -13.74 6.90 -9.47
N GLN A 185 -14.39 6.35 -8.43
CA GLN A 185 -14.00 5.09 -7.81
C GLN A 185 -15.03 4.02 -8.16
N ARG A 186 -14.56 2.89 -8.68
CA ARG A 186 -15.41 1.76 -9.09
C ARG A 186 -15.06 0.53 -8.28
N GLU A 187 -16.03 -0.01 -7.57
CA GLU A 187 -15.89 -1.21 -6.76
C GLU A 187 -16.30 -2.46 -7.56
N VAL A 188 -15.47 -3.48 -7.53
CA VAL A 188 -15.79 -4.79 -8.11
C VAL A 188 -17.00 -5.39 -7.39
N ASN A 189 -17.88 -6.03 -8.14
CA ASN A 189 -19.19 -6.58 -7.73
C ASN A 189 -20.26 -5.56 -7.32
N ALA A 190 -19.94 -4.27 -7.23
CA ALA A 190 -20.90 -3.20 -7.01
C ALA A 190 -21.10 -2.34 -8.26
N ASP A 191 -19.99 -1.83 -8.83
CA ASP A 191 -19.99 -0.89 -9.96
C ASP A 191 -19.46 -1.54 -11.25
N THR A 192 -18.82 -2.70 -11.16
CA THR A 192 -18.29 -3.49 -12.28
C THR A 192 -18.25 -4.97 -11.93
N HIS A 193 -18.25 -5.83 -12.95
CA HIS A 193 -18.21 -7.28 -12.76
C HIS A 193 -16.80 -7.83 -12.44
N GLY A 194 -15.75 -7.04 -12.58
CA GLY A 194 -14.37 -7.44 -12.32
C GLY A 194 -13.35 -6.44 -12.85
N PHE A 195 -12.08 -6.60 -12.46
CA PHE A 195 -10.98 -5.75 -12.89
C PHE A 195 -10.84 -5.68 -14.40
N ALA A 196 -10.77 -6.83 -15.06
CA ALA A 196 -10.62 -6.91 -16.51
C ALA A 196 -11.76 -6.23 -17.27
N ALA A 197 -13.01 -6.42 -16.83
CA ALA A 197 -14.17 -5.79 -17.43
C ALA A 197 -14.13 -4.26 -17.31
N ALA A 198 -13.73 -3.75 -16.15
CA ALA A 198 -13.58 -2.31 -15.90
C ALA A 198 -12.42 -1.71 -16.72
N LEU A 199 -11.26 -2.37 -16.73
CA LEU A 199 -10.05 -1.90 -17.43
C LEU A 199 -10.22 -1.84 -18.94
N ARG A 200 -10.94 -2.81 -19.55
CA ARG A 200 -11.26 -2.76 -21.00
C ARG A 200 -12.00 -1.50 -21.44
N THR A 201 -12.77 -0.92 -20.53
CA THR A 201 -13.55 0.29 -20.82
C THR A 201 -12.93 1.56 -20.25
N ALA A 202 -11.92 1.43 -19.38
CA ALA A 202 -11.28 2.55 -18.66
C ALA A 202 -10.81 3.65 -19.62
N LEU A 203 -10.10 3.31 -20.69
CA LEU A 203 -9.59 4.27 -21.68
C LEU A 203 -10.68 5.10 -22.41
N ARG A 204 -11.95 4.66 -22.35
CA ARG A 204 -13.08 5.41 -22.91
C ARG A 204 -13.73 6.36 -21.91
N GLN A 205 -13.24 6.38 -20.68
CA GLN A 205 -13.72 7.24 -19.61
C GLN A 205 -12.84 8.48 -19.43
N ASP A 206 -11.90 8.71 -20.37
CA ASP A 206 -10.96 9.83 -20.39
C ASP A 206 -10.18 10.01 -19.06
N PRO A 207 -9.55 8.96 -18.52
CA PRO A 207 -8.74 9.08 -17.31
C PRO A 207 -7.34 9.58 -17.66
N ASP A 208 -6.72 10.35 -16.78
CA ASP A 208 -5.30 10.68 -16.80
C ASP A 208 -4.52 9.73 -15.86
N VAL A 209 -5.14 9.39 -14.73
CA VAL A 209 -4.57 8.53 -13.69
C VAL A 209 -5.51 7.34 -13.44
N VAL A 210 -4.95 6.14 -13.45
CA VAL A 210 -5.72 4.92 -13.18
C VAL A 210 -5.10 4.17 -11.99
N LEU A 211 -5.90 3.90 -10.95
CA LEU A 211 -5.53 2.99 -9.87
C LEU A 211 -6.15 1.62 -10.11
N VAL A 212 -5.32 0.59 -10.17
CA VAL A 212 -5.73 -0.82 -10.20
C VAL A 212 -5.44 -1.43 -8.83
N GLY A 213 -6.50 -1.71 -8.06
CA GLY A 213 -6.38 -2.15 -6.68
C GLY A 213 -5.46 -3.35 -6.51
N GLU A 214 -5.55 -4.35 -7.41
CA GLU A 214 -4.64 -5.49 -7.42
C GLU A 214 -4.53 -6.14 -8.80
N MET A 215 -3.31 -6.48 -9.20
CA MET A 215 -2.99 -7.22 -10.43
C MET A 215 -2.73 -8.70 -10.10
N ARG A 216 -3.77 -9.56 -10.21
CA ARG A 216 -3.69 -10.99 -9.86
C ARG A 216 -3.49 -11.91 -11.05
N ASP A 217 -4.11 -11.57 -12.17
CA ASP A 217 -4.24 -12.40 -13.36
C ASP A 217 -3.65 -11.73 -14.60
N LEU A 218 -3.47 -12.53 -15.66
CA LEU A 218 -2.87 -12.11 -16.92
C LEU A 218 -3.63 -10.93 -17.53
N GLU A 219 -4.97 -11.00 -17.60
CA GLU A 219 -5.79 -10.02 -18.27
C GLU A 219 -5.73 -8.65 -17.59
N THR A 220 -5.70 -8.63 -16.26
CA THR A 220 -5.55 -7.41 -15.44
C THR A 220 -4.16 -6.80 -15.63
N ILE A 221 -3.09 -7.63 -15.62
CA ILE A 221 -1.70 -7.18 -15.81
C ILE A 221 -1.53 -6.62 -17.24
N GLU A 222 -1.99 -7.33 -18.26
CA GLU A 222 -1.92 -6.87 -19.65
C GLU A 222 -2.64 -5.53 -19.85
N SER A 223 -3.83 -5.38 -19.25
CA SER A 223 -4.60 -4.15 -19.31
C SER A 223 -3.89 -2.99 -18.64
N ALA A 224 -3.30 -3.20 -17.46
CA ALA A 224 -2.55 -2.17 -16.74
C ALA A 224 -1.30 -1.72 -17.53
N LEU A 225 -0.55 -2.67 -18.13
CA LEU A 225 0.58 -2.36 -19.00
C LEU A 225 0.15 -1.54 -20.22
N ARG A 226 -0.96 -1.89 -20.86
CA ARG A 226 -1.51 -1.18 -22.01
C ARG A 226 -1.93 0.25 -21.66
N ILE A 227 -2.59 0.46 -20.52
CA ILE A 227 -2.99 1.79 -20.04
C ILE A 227 -1.75 2.66 -19.80
N ALA A 228 -0.72 2.11 -19.14
CA ALA A 228 0.55 2.82 -18.90
C ALA A 228 1.28 3.16 -20.23
N GLU A 229 1.24 2.27 -21.22
CA GLU A 229 1.86 2.48 -22.54
C GLU A 229 1.14 3.54 -23.36
N THR A 230 -0.19 3.62 -23.23
CA THR A 230 -1.00 4.61 -23.97
C THR A 230 -0.97 6.03 -23.37
N GLY A 231 -0.12 6.27 -22.38
CA GLY A 231 0.18 7.62 -21.91
C GLY A 231 -0.44 8.00 -20.57
N HIS A 232 -1.02 7.05 -19.83
CA HIS A 232 -1.68 7.29 -18.53
C HIS A 232 -0.77 6.94 -17.37
N LEU A 233 -0.90 7.65 -16.24
CA LEU A 233 -0.24 7.25 -15.00
C LEU A 233 -1.03 6.12 -14.34
N THR A 234 -0.42 4.94 -14.27
CA THR A 234 -1.05 3.74 -13.71
C THR A 234 -0.41 3.38 -12.36
N LEU A 235 -1.22 3.34 -11.32
CA LEU A 235 -0.84 2.89 -9.98
C LEU A 235 -1.43 1.49 -9.77
N ALA A 236 -0.66 0.52 -9.27
CA ALA A 236 -1.18 -0.81 -9.04
C ALA A 236 -0.49 -1.53 -7.88
N THR A 237 -1.11 -2.64 -7.39
CA THR A 237 -0.51 -3.47 -6.36
C THR A 237 -0.25 -4.91 -6.80
N LEU A 238 0.76 -5.52 -6.14
CA LEU A 238 1.02 -6.95 -6.12
C LEU A 238 1.41 -7.41 -4.71
N HIS A 239 1.48 -8.74 -4.50
CA HIS A 239 1.86 -9.35 -3.22
C HIS A 239 3.31 -9.87 -3.21
N THR A 240 4.23 -9.20 -3.86
CA THR A 240 5.65 -9.53 -3.93
C THR A 240 6.45 -8.76 -2.89
N ASN A 241 7.61 -9.30 -2.47
CA ASN A 241 8.40 -8.77 -1.37
C ASN A 241 9.68 -8.04 -1.81
N SER A 242 9.99 -8.00 -3.11
CA SER A 242 11.13 -7.27 -3.67
C SER A 242 10.85 -6.76 -5.07
N ALA A 243 11.58 -5.76 -5.53
CA ALA A 243 11.47 -5.22 -6.87
C ALA A 243 11.78 -6.27 -7.94
N ALA A 244 12.82 -7.09 -7.74
CA ALA A 244 13.16 -8.17 -8.65
C ALA A 244 12.04 -9.22 -8.75
N SER A 245 11.49 -9.67 -7.61
CA SER A 245 10.38 -10.62 -7.62
C SER A 245 9.10 -10.05 -8.23
N THR A 246 8.90 -8.74 -8.12
CA THR A 246 7.77 -8.05 -8.76
C THR A 246 7.87 -8.08 -10.27
N ILE A 247 9.06 -7.78 -10.82
CA ILE A 247 9.31 -7.84 -12.26
C ILE A 247 9.09 -9.26 -12.80
N ASN A 248 9.70 -10.26 -12.15
CA ASN A 248 9.52 -11.66 -12.54
C ASN A 248 8.05 -12.07 -12.47
N ARG A 249 7.33 -11.74 -11.40
CA ARG A 249 5.90 -12.08 -11.24
C ARG A 249 5.04 -11.53 -12.37
N ILE A 250 5.32 -10.32 -12.86
CA ILE A 250 4.61 -9.73 -13.98
C ILE A 250 4.90 -10.51 -15.27
N ILE A 251 6.15 -10.86 -15.51
CA ILE A 251 6.59 -11.54 -16.73
C ILE A 251 6.10 -13.00 -16.76
N ASP A 252 6.22 -13.72 -15.64
CA ASP A 252 5.94 -15.15 -15.53
C ASP A 252 4.46 -15.52 -15.70
N VAL A 253 3.56 -14.54 -15.59
CA VAL A 253 2.12 -14.75 -15.85
C VAL A 253 1.84 -14.95 -17.34
N PHE A 254 2.70 -14.43 -18.23
CA PHE A 254 2.53 -14.53 -19.66
C PHE A 254 3.14 -15.83 -20.25
N PRO A 255 2.55 -16.36 -21.33
CA PRO A 255 3.15 -17.46 -22.09
C PRO A 255 4.59 -17.16 -22.50
N SER A 256 5.44 -18.19 -22.56
CA SER A 256 6.88 -18.05 -22.80
C SER A 256 7.24 -17.32 -24.10
N ASP A 257 6.43 -17.47 -25.14
CA ASP A 257 6.58 -16.81 -26.44
C ASP A 257 6.31 -15.30 -26.38
N GLN A 258 5.56 -14.83 -25.39
CA GLN A 258 5.23 -13.41 -25.19
C GLN A 258 6.16 -12.70 -24.20
N GLN A 259 6.86 -13.43 -23.36
CA GLN A 259 7.65 -12.85 -22.24
C GLN A 259 8.71 -11.86 -22.71
N SER A 260 9.35 -12.07 -23.86
CA SER A 260 10.35 -11.13 -24.39
C SER A 260 9.72 -9.78 -24.76
N GLN A 261 8.52 -9.80 -25.34
CA GLN A 261 7.76 -8.58 -25.64
C GLN A 261 7.33 -7.87 -24.37
N ILE A 262 6.85 -8.61 -23.35
CA ILE A 262 6.44 -8.06 -22.07
C ILE A 262 7.62 -7.43 -21.33
N ARG A 263 8.83 -8.05 -21.35
CA ARG A 263 10.06 -7.43 -20.82
C ARG A 263 10.35 -6.09 -21.48
N ALA A 264 10.26 -6.03 -22.79
CA ALA A 264 10.48 -4.80 -23.54
C ALA A 264 9.45 -3.73 -23.13
N GLN A 265 8.16 -4.06 -23.15
CA GLN A 265 7.07 -3.16 -22.75
C GLN A 265 7.21 -2.68 -21.31
N LEU A 266 7.39 -3.60 -20.34
CA LEU A 266 7.59 -3.27 -18.94
C LEU A 266 8.79 -2.35 -18.73
N SER A 267 9.91 -2.61 -19.43
CA SER A 267 11.10 -1.76 -19.35
C SER A 267 10.87 -0.32 -19.77
N LEU A 268 9.91 -0.07 -20.66
CA LEU A 268 9.56 1.27 -21.15
C LEU A 268 8.60 2.00 -20.19
N VAL A 269 7.57 1.29 -19.71
CA VAL A 269 6.49 1.93 -18.95
C VAL A 269 6.74 2.01 -17.45
N LEU A 270 7.61 1.16 -16.89
CA LEU A 270 7.86 1.13 -15.45
C LEU A 270 8.55 2.40 -14.97
N GLU A 271 7.96 3.09 -13.96
CA GLU A 271 8.50 4.31 -13.37
C GLU A 271 8.96 4.12 -11.91
N GLY A 272 8.42 3.14 -11.18
CA GLY A 272 8.86 2.82 -9.83
C GLY A 272 8.25 1.55 -9.29
N ILE A 273 8.99 0.86 -8.42
CA ILE A 273 8.47 -0.23 -7.57
C ILE A 273 8.80 0.11 -6.13
N MET A 274 7.79 0.05 -5.27
CA MET A 274 7.91 0.22 -3.83
C MET A 274 7.46 -1.06 -3.13
N CYS A 275 8.40 -1.77 -2.49
CA CYS A 275 8.07 -2.98 -1.72
C CYS A 275 8.05 -2.64 -0.25
N GLN A 276 6.94 -2.92 0.43
CA GLN A 276 6.60 -2.35 1.71
C GLN A 276 6.34 -3.42 2.77
N ALA A 277 6.87 -3.21 3.97
CA ALA A 277 6.56 -3.99 5.15
C ALA A 277 6.34 -3.09 6.37
N LEU A 278 5.39 -3.46 7.23
CA LEU A 278 5.15 -2.81 8.52
C LEU A 278 5.77 -3.66 9.63
N LEU A 279 6.64 -3.06 10.43
CA LEU A 279 7.41 -3.71 11.49
C LEU A 279 6.97 -3.18 12.86
N PRO A 280 6.99 -4.02 13.92
CA PRO A 280 6.73 -3.55 15.27
C PRO A 280 7.74 -2.47 15.68
N ARG A 281 7.27 -1.40 16.32
CA ARG A 281 8.16 -0.39 16.89
C ARG A 281 8.87 -0.90 18.13
N ALA A 282 10.09 -0.40 18.38
CA ALA A 282 10.85 -0.69 19.59
C ALA A 282 10.12 -0.26 20.87
N GLU A 283 9.32 0.81 20.80
CA GLU A 283 8.55 1.40 21.91
C GLU A 283 7.18 0.72 22.16
N LYS A 284 7.00 -0.52 21.76
CA LYS A 284 5.80 -1.36 21.97
C LYS A 284 4.48 -0.89 21.35
N THR A 285 4.31 0.35 20.92
CA THR A 285 3.08 0.85 20.30
C THR A 285 3.30 1.30 18.86
N GLY A 286 2.41 0.90 17.94
CA GLY A 286 2.46 1.27 16.54
C GLY A 286 3.44 0.45 15.70
N ARG A 287 3.57 0.84 14.42
CA ARG A 287 4.38 0.17 13.42
C ARG A 287 5.30 1.15 12.72
N ALA A 288 6.49 0.70 12.31
CA ALA A 288 7.41 1.43 11.45
C ALA A 288 7.38 0.81 10.05
N MET A 289 7.43 1.63 9.02
CA MET A 289 7.41 1.19 7.63
C MET A 289 8.84 1.00 7.12
N ALA A 290 9.17 -0.23 6.72
CA ALA A 290 10.36 -0.51 5.91
C ALA A 290 9.96 -0.51 4.44
N LEU A 291 10.71 0.20 3.60
CA LEU A 291 10.38 0.43 2.20
C LEU A 291 11.60 0.18 1.32
N GLU A 292 11.50 -0.80 0.43
CA GLU A 292 12.44 -0.96 -0.69
C GLU A 292 11.93 -0.10 -1.85
N ILE A 293 12.81 0.66 -2.51
CA ILE A 293 12.44 1.54 -3.62
C ILE A 293 13.38 1.33 -4.80
N MET A 294 12.82 0.97 -5.93
CA MET A 294 13.50 0.87 -7.21
C MET A 294 12.96 1.91 -8.18
N ILE A 295 13.86 2.73 -8.73
CA ILE A 295 13.56 3.70 -9.80
C ILE A 295 14.27 3.26 -11.08
N PRO A 296 13.56 2.85 -12.13
CA PRO A 296 14.19 2.34 -13.34
C PRO A 296 14.96 3.44 -14.09
N ASN A 297 16.28 3.41 -13.95
CA ASN A 297 17.20 4.18 -14.81
C ASN A 297 17.51 3.39 -16.10
N GLY A 298 18.27 3.97 -17.02
CA GLY A 298 18.62 3.34 -18.29
C GLY A 298 19.28 1.95 -18.14
N ALA A 299 20.11 1.77 -17.10
CA ALA A 299 20.76 0.48 -16.83
C ALA A 299 19.72 -0.57 -16.36
N ILE A 300 18.85 -0.23 -15.40
CA ILE A 300 17.81 -1.14 -14.90
C ILE A 300 16.82 -1.49 -16.02
N ARG A 301 16.41 -0.52 -16.85
CA ARG A 301 15.56 -0.78 -18.02
C ARG A 301 16.19 -1.79 -18.99
N ASN A 302 17.52 -1.72 -19.15
CA ASN A 302 18.26 -2.67 -19.99
C ASN A 302 18.33 -4.07 -19.34
N LEU A 303 18.58 -4.15 -18.02
CA LEU A 303 18.57 -5.42 -17.29
C LEU A 303 17.21 -6.13 -17.37
N ILE A 304 16.10 -5.39 -17.33
CA ILE A 304 14.75 -5.96 -17.52
C ILE A 304 14.60 -6.55 -18.92
N ARG A 305 15.00 -5.83 -19.98
CA ARG A 305 14.91 -6.30 -21.36
C ARG A 305 15.75 -7.55 -21.62
N GLU A 306 16.95 -7.61 -21.02
CA GLU A 306 17.90 -8.70 -21.24
C GLU A 306 17.69 -9.89 -20.29
N ASP A 307 16.61 -9.92 -19.52
CA ASP A 307 16.34 -10.98 -18.52
C ASP A 307 17.43 -11.12 -17.43
N LYS A 308 18.07 -10.01 -17.09
CA LYS A 308 19.12 -9.94 -16.06
C LYS A 308 18.62 -9.33 -14.75
N VAL A 309 17.35 -9.64 -14.39
CA VAL A 309 16.66 -9.07 -13.22
C VAL A 309 17.43 -9.28 -11.92
N HIS A 310 18.17 -10.40 -11.79
CA HIS A 310 19.01 -10.72 -10.64
C HIS A 310 20.11 -9.69 -10.35
N GLN A 311 20.50 -8.85 -11.33
CA GLN A 311 21.52 -7.80 -11.17
C GLN A 311 20.92 -6.47 -10.67
N ILE A 312 19.60 -6.32 -10.65
CA ILE A 312 18.92 -5.08 -10.25
C ILE A 312 19.26 -4.69 -8.81
N TYR A 313 19.35 -5.67 -7.90
CA TYR A 313 19.64 -5.41 -6.49
C TYR A 313 20.95 -4.64 -6.32
N SER A 314 22.03 -5.03 -7.00
CA SER A 314 23.31 -4.35 -6.95
C SER A 314 23.23 -2.91 -7.51
N MET A 315 22.38 -2.68 -8.52
CA MET A 315 22.16 -1.33 -9.04
C MET A 315 21.38 -0.45 -8.04
N MET A 316 20.49 -1.03 -7.27
CA MET A 316 19.75 -0.30 -6.23
C MET A 316 20.65 0.11 -5.07
N GLN A 317 21.61 -0.74 -4.66
CA GLN A 317 22.58 -0.44 -3.60
C GLN A 317 23.38 0.85 -3.88
N THR A 318 23.69 1.11 -5.14
CA THR A 318 24.49 2.27 -5.59
C THR A 318 23.64 3.43 -6.10
N GLY A 319 22.33 3.23 -6.26
CA GLY A 319 21.40 4.22 -6.82
C GLY A 319 20.78 5.19 -5.81
N GLN A 320 21.19 5.14 -4.55
CA GLN A 320 20.57 5.88 -3.46
C GLN A 320 20.66 7.40 -3.65
N ASP A 321 21.86 7.93 -3.80
CA ASP A 321 22.09 9.39 -3.83
C ASP A 321 21.50 10.07 -5.08
N LYS A 322 21.60 9.40 -6.22
CA LYS A 322 21.21 9.99 -7.51
C LYS A 322 19.72 9.84 -7.82
N TYR A 323 19.13 8.70 -7.46
CA TYR A 323 17.79 8.33 -7.88
C TYR A 323 16.80 8.16 -6.71
N GLY A 324 17.28 8.22 -5.47
CA GLY A 324 16.47 7.95 -4.28
C GLY A 324 16.10 6.48 -4.13
N MET A 325 16.84 5.57 -4.77
CA MET A 325 16.63 4.14 -4.59
C MET A 325 17.05 3.70 -3.19
N GLN A 326 16.45 2.63 -2.70
CA GLN A 326 16.75 2.08 -1.39
C GLN A 326 16.51 0.58 -1.38
N THR A 327 17.47 -0.21 -0.91
CA THR A 327 17.26 -1.64 -0.66
C THR A 327 16.51 -1.84 0.65
N PHE A 328 15.91 -3.02 0.81
CA PHE A 328 15.20 -3.33 2.05
C PHE A 328 16.13 -3.35 3.27
N ASN A 329 17.38 -3.85 3.12
CA ASN A 329 18.38 -3.83 4.19
C ASN A 329 18.82 -2.41 4.56
N GLN A 330 18.96 -1.50 3.59
CA GLN A 330 19.23 -0.08 3.87
C GLN A 330 18.08 0.58 4.67
N ALA A 331 16.83 0.23 4.34
CA ALA A 331 15.67 0.69 5.12
C ALA A 331 15.71 0.16 6.55
N LEU A 332 15.98 -1.14 6.74
CA LEU A 332 16.09 -1.77 8.06
C LEU A 332 17.21 -1.13 8.91
N ALA A 333 18.41 -0.94 8.34
CA ALA A 333 19.53 -0.28 9.02
C ALA A 333 19.16 1.15 9.45
N THR A 334 18.50 1.91 8.56
CA THR A 334 18.02 3.27 8.85
C THR A 334 17.01 3.30 10.01
N LEU A 335 16.03 2.39 10.01
CA LEU A 335 15.03 2.29 11.08
C LEU A 335 15.67 1.89 12.42
N TYR A 336 16.65 0.99 12.39
CA TYR A 336 17.40 0.60 13.58
C TYR A 336 18.21 1.78 14.14
N HIS A 337 18.97 2.50 13.33
CA HIS A 337 19.74 3.67 13.76
C HIS A 337 18.85 4.79 14.32
N LYS A 338 17.66 4.96 13.76
CA LYS A 338 16.63 5.88 14.30
C LYS A 338 15.94 5.34 15.55
N ARG A 339 16.34 4.16 16.06
CA ARG A 339 15.73 3.47 17.21
C ARG A 339 14.23 3.20 17.04
N GLN A 340 13.74 3.13 15.82
CA GLN A 340 12.33 2.85 15.54
C GLN A 340 12.01 1.36 15.60
N ILE A 341 12.99 0.49 15.35
CA ILE A 341 12.88 -0.97 15.48
C ILE A 341 14.06 -1.52 16.28
N THR A 342 13.89 -2.72 16.85
CA THR A 342 14.99 -3.43 17.55
C THR A 342 15.90 -4.11 16.52
N LEU A 343 17.14 -4.44 16.96
CA LEU A 343 18.07 -5.23 16.15
C LEU A 343 17.48 -6.59 15.78
N ASP A 344 16.84 -7.25 16.74
CA ASP A 344 16.19 -8.54 16.52
C ASP A 344 15.11 -8.46 15.43
N THR A 345 14.25 -7.44 15.48
CA THR A 345 13.25 -7.18 14.43
C THR A 345 13.90 -6.97 13.06
N ALA A 346 15.00 -6.21 12.99
CA ALA A 346 15.72 -5.97 11.75
C ALA A 346 16.33 -7.26 11.18
N MET A 347 16.99 -8.05 12.03
CA MET A 347 17.63 -9.31 11.64
C MET A 347 16.63 -10.36 11.17
N GLN A 348 15.47 -10.50 11.84
CA GLN A 348 14.41 -11.45 11.44
C GLN A 348 13.77 -11.11 10.09
N ARG A 349 13.83 -9.85 9.66
CA ARG A 349 13.20 -9.38 8.42
C ARG A 349 14.16 -9.26 7.24
N SER A 350 15.44 -9.31 7.50
CA SER A 350 16.47 -9.27 6.46
C SER A 350 16.52 -10.57 5.66
N SER A 351 16.63 -10.46 4.35
CA SER A 351 16.93 -11.59 3.44
C SER A 351 18.44 -11.89 3.36
N ASN A 352 19.30 -10.94 3.77
CA ASN A 352 20.75 -11.06 3.83
C ASN A 352 21.25 -10.38 5.11
N THR A 353 21.39 -11.19 6.16
CA THR A 353 21.77 -10.72 7.50
C THR A 353 23.19 -10.20 7.59
N ASP A 354 24.12 -10.72 6.76
CA ASP A 354 25.50 -10.28 6.76
C ASP A 354 25.65 -8.89 6.14
N GLU A 355 24.98 -8.65 5.02
CA GLU A 355 24.86 -7.30 4.44
C GLU A 355 24.23 -6.32 5.44
N LEU A 356 23.17 -6.73 6.15
CA LEU A 356 22.51 -5.86 7.14
C LEU A 356 23.46 -5.50 8.27
N LYS A 357 24.23 -6.46 8.81
CA LYS A 357 25.26 -6.19 9.84
C LYS A 357 26.29 -5.18 9.35
N GLU A 358 26.83 -5.36 8.14
CA GLU A 358 27.76 -4.41 7.57
C GLU A 358 27.19 -2.99 7.44
N LEU A 359 25.90 -2.88 7.03
CA LEU A 359 25.23 -1.58 6.93
C LEU A 359 25.01 -0.93 8.31
N ILE A 360 24.73 -1.73 9.33
CA ILE A 360 24.59 -1.26 10.71
C ILE A 360 25.93 -0.79 11.24
N ASP A 361 27.03 -1.57 11.04
CA ASP A 361 28.37 -1.25 11.55
C ASP A 361 28.99 -0.02 10.87
N ARG A 362 28.71 0.20 9.59
CA ARG A 362 29.17 1.40 8.84
C ARG A 362 28.47 2.69 9.26
N GLY A 363 27.40 2.60 10.02
CA GLY A 363 26.50 3.72 10.30
C GLY A 363 25.57 4.01 9.13
N SER A 364 24.45 4.66 9.37
CA SER A 364 23.52 5.03 8.31
C SER A 364 24.21 5.99 7.34
N GLY A 365 24.38 5.58 6.09
CA GLY A 365 24.87 6.44 4.98
C GLY A 365 23.87 7.54 4.59
N LEU A 366 23.09 8.02 5.54
CA LEU A 366 22.24 9.20 5.38
C LEU A 366 23.09 10.42 5.68
N ASN A 367 23.42 11.18 4.63
CA ASN A 367 24.03 12.48 4.68
C ASN A 367 23.55 13.33 5.87
N THR A 368 24.32 13.33 6.95
CA THR A 368 24.42 14.49 7.80
C THR A 368 25.44 15.39 7.15
N ASN A 369 25.03 16.17 6.15
CA ASN A 369 25.76 17.34 5.75
C ASN A 369 25.77 18.33 6.91
N ASN A 370 26.79 18.19 7.78
CA ASN A 370 27.24 19.27 8.66
C ASN A 370 28.74 19.13 8.89
N GLY A 371 29.47 20.11 8.35
CA GLY A 371 30.71 20.61 8.93
C GLY A 371 31.98 19.87 8.56
N ASN A 372 32.56 20.28 7.45
CA ASN A 372 33.97 20.62 7.31
C ASN A 372 34.92 19.93 8.32
N LYS A 373 35.47 18.75 7.97
CA LYS A 373 36.77 18.32 8.46
C LYS A 373 37.63 17.90 7.27
N GLN A 374 38.45 18.86 6.82
CA GLN A 374 39.58 18.58 5.96
C GLN A 374 40.49 17.57 6.67
N HIS A 375 40.59 16.36 6.13
CA HIS A 375 41.69 15.47 6.46
C HIS A 375 42.97 15.99 5.79
N PRO A 376 44.05 16.21 6.54
CA PRO A 376 45.33 16.57 5.92
C PRO A 376 45.88 15.36 5.14
N SER A 377 46.22 15.59 3.89
CA SER A 377 46.87 14.61 3.02
C SER A 377 48.24 14.23 3.59
N PRO A 378 48.65 12.93 3.64
CA PRO A 378 49.95 12.52 4.15
C PRO A 378 51.16 12.79 3.21
N TYR A 379 50.97 13.43 2.07
CA TYR A 379 52.00 13.64 1.06
C TYR A 379 52.29 15.13 0.77
N ALA A 380 52.71 15.90 1.77
CA ALA A 380 53.24 17.23 1.58
C ALA A 380 54.54 17.38 2.37
N GLN A 381 55.56 16.64 2.01
CA GLN A 381 56.94 16.98 2.33
C GLN A 381 57.64 17.48 1.06
N GLY A 382 57.56 18.79 0.82
CA GLY A 382 58.33 19.48 -0.21
C GLY A 382 59.78 19.56 0.19
N ARG A 383 60.65 19.06 -0.66
CA ARG A 383 62.12 19.31 -0.59
C ARG A 383 62.40 20.79 -0.93
N PRO A 384 63.37 21.45 -0.26
CA PRO A 384 63.75 22.82 -0.58
C PRO A 384 64.57 22.88 -1.90
N ILE A 385 64.18 23.76 -2.79
CA ILE A 385 64.88 24.06 -4.05
C ILE A 385 66.05 24.92 -3.72
N GLY A 386 67.24 24.39 -3.98
CA GLY A 386 68.53 25.13 -3.87
C GLY A 386 68.63 26.25 -4.87
N THR A 387 69.08 27.40 -4.38
CA THR A 387 69.43 28.59 -5.12
C THR A 387 70.64 28.32 -6.01
N ARG A 388 70.57 28.61 -7.34
CA ARG A 388 71.70 28.75 -8.23
C ARG A 388 72.15 30.23 -8.33
N PRO A 389 73.49 30.52 -8.32
CA PRO A 389 73.96 31.88 -8.43
C PRO A 389 73.93 32.39 -9.88
N SER A 390 73.68 33.70 -9.99
CA SER A 390 73.71 34.46 -11.22
C SER A 390 75.16 34.54 -11.77
N VAL A 391 75.34 34.29 -13.07
CA VAL A 391 76.56 34.69 -13.82
C VAL A 391 76.15 35.68 -14.88
N ASN A 392 76.73 36.88 -14.79
CA ASN A 392 76.73 37.90 -15.83
C ASN A 392 77.47 37.43 -17.11
N LYS A 393 76.87 37.65 -18.25
CA LYS A 393 77.39 38.40 -19.37
C LYS A 393 76.28 38.63 -20.40
#